data_a0c51f03e24e0bdac9f87608a71eb074
#
_entry.id   a0c51f03e24e0bdac9f87608a71eb074
#
_cell.length_a   1.000
_cell.length_b   1.000
_cell.length_c   1.000
_cell.angle_alpha   90.00
_cell.angle_beta   90.00
_cell.angle_gamma   90.00
#
_symmetry.space_group_name_H-M   'P 1'
#
loop_
_entity.id
_entity.type
_entity.pdbx_description
1 polymer ?
#
loop_
_entity_poly.entity_id
_entity_poly.type
_entity_poly.pdbx_seq_one_letter_code
_entity_poly.pdbx_strand_id
1 'polypeptide(L)'
;MNKKQPHMNAGATILFGFFGLLFFVLLFRYFSIQFTGEFDGQPLAAKAQEKYSRVGNIAAVRGDILDRNGEVIAEDTNAYTLIAILDKKMTTNPKKPQHVKNPAKTAKELAKYLEMDELDIYNILSKGIKKHKFQVEFGKAGRDITHQTMKNIDDLKLPGITFIRDSKRFYPNGVFASHVVGYADRIEKKDKSITSIGKMGIEKILNDKLTGTNGKVNFESDLWGYILPDDKEKITPAKNGNDVYLTIDQKIQTFLEDAMNKVAKEYKPQKIIAIVANPKTGEILAMGQRPSFDPKTKEGIEKGWQNEAIETSYEPGSTMKIFTLAAAVQEKVFNPNETYQSGSYQVTKRDKAIHDHNYSGWGKITYLEGVQRSSNVAFAKIAKEKLGFGKFREYLSKFGFDKPRGLTFLMKPQEKSNLPIQVKKLQLHMGREQQLHRFNKSKRQQPLLMTEKCSNPM
;
A
#
# COMPACT_ATOMS: atom_id res chain seq x y z
N MET A 1 -7.38 -46.44 92.76
CA MET A 1 -6.21 -45.53 92.55
C MET A 1 -6.30 -44.98 91.11
N ASN A 2 -6.77 -43.72 91.03
CA ASN A 2 -6.88 -43.04 89.73
C ASN A 2 -5.51 -42.38 89.40
N LYS A 3 -4.82 -42.92 88.43
CA LYS A 3 -3.65 -42.22 87.83
C LYS A 3 -4.13 -41.14 86.88
N LYS A 4 -4.04 -39.88 87.29
CA LYS A 4 -4.19 -38.70 86.44
C LYS A 4 -3.08 -38.80 85.38
N GLN A 5 -3.45 -38.72 84.09
CA GLN A 5 -2.54 -38.47 83.02
C GLN A 5 -2.38 -36.97 82.79
N PRO A 6 -1.34 -36.29 83.32
CA PRO A 6 -1.26 -34.81 83.24
C PRO A 6 -0.68 -34.28 81.94
N HIS A 7 -0.14 -35.15 81.10
CA HIS A 7 0.58 -34.67 79.92
C HIS A 7 -0.25 -34.56 78.62
N MET A 8 -1.40 -35.24 78.57
CA MET A 8 -2.28 -35.16 77.40
C MET A 8 -3.03 -33.83 77.28
N ASN A 9 -3.35 -33.20 78.41
CA ASN A 9 -4.01 -31.91 78.44
C ASN A 9 -3.08 -30.73 78.10
N ALA A 10 -1.80 -30.81 78.45
CA ALA A 10 -0.85 -29.77 78.17
C ALA A 10 -0.54 -29.66 76.66
N GLY A 11 -0.36 -30.82 75.98
CA GLY A 11 -0.21 -30.85 74.50
C GLY A 11 -1.39 -30.32 73.75
N ALA A 12 -2.60 -30.70 74.20
CA ALA A 12 -3.84 -30.18 73.56
C ALA A 12 -4.00 -28.68 73.76
N THR A 13 -3.62 -28.13 74.96
CA THR A 13 -3.70 -26.68 75.24
C THR A 13 -2.67 -25.89 74.41
N ILE A 14 -1.47 -26.41 74.24
CA ILE A 14 -0.42 -25.81 73.38
C ILE A 14 -0.89 -25.81 71.92
N LEU A 15 -1.44 -26.90 71.45
CA LEU A 15 -1.97 -27.00 70.07
C LEU A 15 -3.13 -26.04 69.85
N PHE A 16 -4.06 -25.94 70.82
CA PHE A 16 -5.16 -24.99 70.76
C PHE A 16 -4.69 -23.54 70.75
N GLY A 17 -3.71 -23.22 71.58
CA GLY A 17 -3.06 -21.89 71.61
C GLY A 17 -2.39 -21.56 70.28
N PHE A 18 -1.67 -22.50 69.66
CA PHE A 18 -1.05 -22.34 68.38
C PHE A 18 -2.05 -22.08 67.23
N PHE A 19 -3.13 -22.90 67.13
CA PHE A 19 -4.19 -22.65 66.15
C PHE A 19 -4.97 -21.37 66.44
N GLY A 20 -5.20 -21.05 67.72
CA GLY A 20 -5.79 -19.76 68.09
C GLY A 20 -4.96 -18.57 67.61
N LEU A 21 -3.64 -18.63 67.81
CA LEU A 21 -2.73 -17.58 67.37
C LEU A 21 -2.75 -17.45 65.81
N LEU A 22 -2.68 -18.59 65.09
CA LEU A 22 -2.80 -18.60 63.64
C LEU A 22 -4.12 -17.96 63.16
N PHE A 23 -5.21 -18.31 63.82
CA PHE A 23 -6.52 -17.75 63.51
C PHE A 23 -6.58 -16.25 63.73
N PHE A 24 -6.03 -15.73 64.82
CA PHE A 24 -5.93 -14.30 65.06
C PHE A 24 -5.03 -13.59 64.07
N VAL A 25 -3.92 -14.17 63.67
CA VAL A 25 -3.05 -13.61 62.60
C VAL A 25 -3.84 -13.53 61.28
N LEU A 26 -4.60 -14.57 60.90
CA LEU A 26 -5.42 -14.56 59.72
C LEU A 26 -6.56 -13.53 59.81
N LEU A 27 -7.25 -13.42 60.95
CA LEU A 27 -8.27 -12.42 61.17
C LEU A 27 -7.69 -10.99 61.06
N PHE A 28 -6.54 -10.74 61.73
CA PHE A 28 -5.90 -9.45 61.67
C PHE A 28 -5.48 -9.07 60.25
N ARG A 29 -4.94 -10.03 59.52
CA ARG A 29 -4.57 -9.83 58.10
C ARG A 29 -5.80 -9.57 57.23
N TYR A 30 -6.91 -10.28 57.46
CA TYR A 30 -8.16 -10.07 56.74
C TYR A 30 -8.74 -8.68 57.03
N PHE A 31 -8.81 -8.26 58.28
CA PHE A 31 -9.24 -6.92 58.69
C PHE A 31 -8.31 -5.83 58.11
N SER A 32 -6.99 -6.03 58.17
CA SER A 32 -6.05 -5.10 57.59
C SER A 32 -6.32 -4.89 56.09
N ILE A 33 -6.49 -5.96 55.31
CA ILE A 33 -6.80 -5.89 53.88
C ILE A 33 -8.14 -5.17 53.63
N GLN A 34 -9.15 -5.44 54.49
CA GLN A 34 -10.48 -4.85 54.34
C GLN A 34 -10.51 -3.34 54.69
N PHE A 35 -9.71 -2.90 55.66
CA PHE A 35 -9.59 -1.49 56.04
C PHE A 35 -8.65 -0.68 55.17
N THR A 36 -7.53 -1.25 54.76
CA THR A 36 -6.54 -0.53 53.92
C THR A 36 -6.85 -0.62 52.42
N GLY A 37 -7.59 -1.64 52.00
CA GLY A 37 -7.82 -1.93 50.58
C GLY A 37 -6.54 -2.34 49.81
N GLU A 38 -5.45 -2.63 50.58
CA GLU A 38 -4.15 -2.98 50.00
C GLU A 38 -3.73 -4.40 50.34
N PHE A 39 -3.06 -5.06 49.40
CA PHE A 39 -2.43 -6.35 49.58
C PHE A 39 -0.98 -6.29 49.10
N ASP A 40 -0.01 -6.58 49.99
CA ASP A 40 1.43 -6.47 49.73
C ASP A 40 1.85 -5.08 49.19
N GLY A 41 1.30 -4.01 49.77
CA GLY A 41 1.63 -2.62 49.43
C GLY A 41 1.04 -2.14 48.10
N GLN A 42 0.12 -2.92 47.49
CA GLN A 42 -0.58 -2.54 46.27
C GLN A 42 -2.10 -2.47 46.49
N PRO A 43 -2.78 -1.42 46.01
CA PRO A 43 -4.22 -1.29 46.10
C PRO A 43 -4.92 -2.48 45.37
N LEU A 44 -5.81 -3.18 46.05
CA LEU A 44 -6.56 -4.30 45.50
C LEU A 44 -7.41 -3.89 44.29
N ALA A 45 -7.95 -2.68 44.31
CA ALA A 45 -8.69 -2.12 43.19
C ALA A 45 -7.81 -1.98 41.92
N ALA A 46 -6.55 -1.54 42.07
CA ALA A 46 -5.61 -1.43 40.95
C ALA A 46 -5.25 -2.80 40.36
N LYS A 47 -5.02 -3.80 41.24
CA LYS A 47 -4.78 -5.19 40.78
C LYS A 47 -6.00 -5.82 40.10
N ALA A 48 -7.20 -5.53 40.60
CA ALA A 48 -8.45 -5.98 39.99
C ALA A 48 -8.61 -5.33 38.59
N GLN A 49 -8.39 -4.01 38.51
CA GLN A 49 -8.46 -3.28 37.24
C GLN A 49 -7.44 -3.79 36.23
N GLU A 50 -6.19 -4.05 36.62
CA GLU A 50 -5.18 -4.64 35.75
C GLU A 50 -5.57 -6.03 35.25
N LYS A 51 -6.18 -6.85 36.12
CA LYS A 51 -6.58 -8.22 35.79
C LYS A 51 -7.81 -8.28 34.91
N TYR A 52 -8.78 -7.40 35.09
CA TYR A 52 -10.08 -7.42 34.43
C TYR A 52 -10.19 -6.43 33.28
N SER A 53 -9.39 -5.35 33.27
CA SER A 53 -9.38 -4.38 32.19
C SER A 53 -8.88 -5.02 30.89
N ARG A 54 -9.63 -4.79 29.82
CA ARG A 54 -9.29 -5.18 28.46
C ARG A 54 -9.35 -3.97 27.55
N VAL A 55 -8.43 -3.92 26.62
CA VAL A 55 -8.39 -2.89 25.58
C VAL A 55 -8.73 -3.56 24.26
N GLY A 56 -9.87 -3.21 23.71
CA GLY A 56 -10.25 -3.56 22.35
C GLY A 56 -9.80 -2.47 21.39
N ASN A 57 -9.36 -2.84 20.20
CA ASN A 57 -9.05 -1.91 19.13
C ASN A 57 -10.27 -1.74 18.22
N ILE A 58 -10.64 -0.47 17.94
CA ILE A 58 -11.62 -0.11 16.92
C ILE A 58 -10.81 0.27 15.68
N ALA A 59 -10.87 -0.56 14.63
CA ALA A 59 -10.11 -0.31 13.42
C ALA A 59 -10.60 0.95 12.69
N ALA A 60 -9.66 1.81 12.30
CA ALA A 60 -9.95 2.91 11.39
C ALA A 60 -10.04 2.38 9.96
N VAL A 61 -10.95 2.93 9.18
CA VAL A 61 -11.08 2.65 7.75
C VAL A 61 -10.05 3.49 6.99
N ARG A 62 -9.35 2.88 6.05
CA ARG A 62 -8.41 3.58 5.16
C ARG A 62 -9.20 4.41 4.17
N GLY A 63 -8.79 5.67 3.95
CA GLY A 63 -9.43 6.59 3.01
C GLY A 63 -9.41 6.04 1.58
N ASP A 64 -10.39 6.43 0.79
CA ASP A 64 -10.56 6.00 -0.59
C ASP A 64 -9.62 6.77 -1.53
N ILE A 65 -9.24 6.11 -2.63
CA ILE A 65 -8.59 6.75 -3.77
C ILE A 65 -9.64 6.85 -4.87
N LEU A 66 -9.91 8.07 -5.28
CA LEU A 66 -10.97 8.39 -6.21
C LEU A 66 -10.41 9.05 -7.47
N ASP A 67 -11.11 8.89 -8.58
CA ASP A 67 -10.81 9.62 -9.80
C ASP A 67 -11.24 11.09 -9.68
N ARG A 68 -11.04 11.87 -10.73
CA ARG A 68 -11.43 13.29 -10.76
C ARG A 68 -12.95 13.54 -10.59
N ASN A 69 -13.77 12.56 -10.88
CA ASN A 69 -15.22 12.61 -10.84
C ASN A 69 -15.81 12.03 -9.55
N GLY A 70 -14.96 11.43 -8.69
CA GLY A 70 -15.37 10.75 -7.46
C GLY A 70 -15.63 9.26 -7.63
N GLU A 71 -15.28 8.68 -8.78
CA GLU A 71 -15.38 7.23 -9.00
C GLU A 71 -14.27 6.50 -8.27
N VAL A 72 -14.60 5.35 -7.68
CA VAL A 72 -13.69 4.59 -6.83
C VAL A 72 -12.60 3.90 -7.66
N ILE A 73 -11.35 4.18 -7.30
CA ILE A 73 -10.15 3.49 -7.81
C ILE A 73 -9.63 2.48 -6.79
N ALA A 74 -9.66 2.83 -5.50
CA ALA A 74 -9.30 1.93 -4.41
C ALA A 74 -10.10 2.29 -3.16
N GLU A 75 -10.70 1.28 -2.52
CA GLU A 75 -11.51 1.42 -1.29
C GLU A 75 -11.23 0.29 -0.31
N ASP A 76 -11.65 0.45 0.94
CA ASP A 76 -11.67 -0.64 1.90
C ASP A 76 -13.04 -1.32 1.89
N THR A 77 -13.07 -2.62 1.61
CA THR A 77 -14.29 -3.44 1.68
C THR A 77 -14.29 -4.35 2.89
N ASN A 78 -15.49 -4.78 3.30
CA ASN A 78 -15.61 -5.76 4.36
C ASN A 78 -15.03 -7.11 3.93
N ALA A 79 -14.18 -7.65 4.77
CA ALA A 79 -13.61 -8.98 4.67
C ALA A 79 -13.80 -9.72 5.99
N TYR A 80 -13.60 -11.02 5.99
CA TYR A 80 -13.74 -11.85 7.17
C TYR A 80 -12.54 -12.79 7.30
N THR A 81 -12.10 -12.98 8.54
CA THR A 81 -11.08 -13.98 8.87
C THR A 81 -11.76 -15.14 9.58
N LEU A 82 -11.63 -16.35 9.03
CA LEU A 82 -12.19 -17.59 9.59
C LEU A 82 -11.35 -18.06 10.77
N ILE A 83 -12.03 -18.34 11.87
CA ILE A 83 -11.43 -18.85 13.10
C ILE A 83 -12.12 -20.14 13.51
N ALA A 84 -11.32 -21.11 13.94
CA ALA A 84 -11.81 -22.33 14.58
C ALA A 84 -11.45 -22.32 16.07
N ILE A 85 -12.47 -22.28 16.92
CA ILE A 85 -12.34 -22.39 18.38
C ILE A 85 -12.15 -23.86 18.73
N LEU A 86 -11.07 -24.18 19.46
CA LEU A 86 -10.69 -25.55 19.82
C LEU A 86 -10.88 -25.85 21.30
N ASP A 87 -10.90 -24.82 22.16
CA ASP A 87 -11.03 -24.99 23.60
C ASP A 87 -12.44 -25.46 23.98
N LYS A 88 -12.52 -26.67 24.56
CA LYS A 88 -13.73 -27.28 25.01
C LYS A 88 -14.46 -26.49 26.11
N LYS A 89 -13.72 -25.65 26.85
CA LYS A 89 -14.27 -24.81 27.92
C LYS A 89 -15.23 -23.75 27.41
N MET A 90 -15.14 -23.39 26.13
CA MET A 90 -16.10 -22.46 25.48
C MET A 90 -17.49 -23.02 25.33
N THR A 91 -17.68 -24.33 25.49
CA THR A 91 -18.99 -24.97 25.40
C THR A 91 -19.62 -25.03 26.77
N THR A 92 -20.52 -24.12 27.08
CA THR A 92 -21.32 -24.10 28.30
C THR A 92 -22.54 -25.02 28.21
N ASN A 93 -23.10 -25.17 27.00
CA ASN A 93 -24.23 -26.06 26.73
C ASN A 93 -23.83 -27.22 25.80
N PRO A 94 -23.82 -28.49 26.27
CA PRO A 94 -23.42 -29.64 25.46
C PRO A 94 -24.26 -29.84 24.18
N LYS A 95 -25.53 -29.35 24.18
CA LYS A 95 -26.44 -29.42 23.03
C LYS A 95 -26.10 -28.36 21.95
N LYS A 96 -25.37 -27.29 22.33
CA LYS A 96 -24.93 -26.24 21.41
C LYS A 96 -23.42 -26.02 21.57
N PRO A 97 -22.57 -26.92 21.04
CA PRO A 97 -21.12 -26.84 21.21
C PRO A 97 -20.54 -25.63 20.49
N GLN A 98 -19.65 -24.88 21.20
CA GLN A 98 -18.97 -23.70 20.69
C GLN A 98 -17.50 -23.98 20.40
N HIS A 99 -17.10 -25.24 20.24
CA HIS A 99 -15.77 -25.67 19.85
C HIS A 99 -15.84 -26.74 18.77
N VAL A 100 -14.77 -26.90 17.98
CA VAL A 100 -14.69 -27.93 16.93
C VAL A 100 -14.71 -29.33 17.57
N LYS A 101 -15.83 -30.03 17.41
CA LYS A 101 -16.01 -31.42 17.92
C LYS A 101 -15.38 -32.47 17.00
N ASN A 102 -15.57 -32.31 15.71
CA ASN A 102 -15.12 -33.28 14.71
C ASN A 102 -14.24 -32.59 13.66
N PRO A 103 -12.89 -32.62 13.84
CA PRO A 103 -11.98 -31.99 12.91
C PRO A 103 -12.06 -32.50 11.48
N ALA A 104 -12.32 -33.81 11.28
CA ALA A 104 -12.42 -34.39 9.95
C ALA A 104 -13.67 -33.89 9.19
N LYS A 105 -14.83 -33.90 9.84
CA LYS A 105 -16.05 -33.34 9.24
C LYS A 105 -15.90 -31.85 8.96
N THR A 106 -15.35 -31.09 9.90
CA THR A 106 -15.12 -29.63 9.73
C THR A 106 -14.17 -29.37 8.57
N ALA A 107 -13.08 -30.13 8.44
CA ALA A 107 -12.13 -29.98 7.34
C ALA A 107 -12.78 -30.25 5.98
N LYS A 108 -13.53 -31.36 5.86
CA LYS A 108 -14.25 -31.74 4.63
C LYS A 108 -15.23 -30.65 4.16
N GLU A 109 -15.98 -30.06 5.09
CA GLU A 109 -16.94 -29.02 4.74
C GLU A 109 -16.26 -27.69 4.40
N LEU A 110 -15.21 -27.28 5.12
CA LEU A 110 -14.48 -26.04 4.86
C LEU A 110 -13.68 -26.09 3.56
N ALA A 111 -13.14 -27.25 3.17
CA ALA A 111 -12.39 -27.41 1.91
C ALA A 111 -13.21 -27.09 0.65
N LYS A 112 -14.55 -27.09 0.75
CA LYS A 112 -15.43 -26.69 -0.37
C LYS A 112 -15.43 -25.18 -0.64
N TYR A 113 -15.01 -24.37 0.34
CA TYR A 113 -15.10 -22.92 0.31
C TYR A 113 -13.76 -22.22 0.46
N LEU A 114 -12.74 -22.92 0.97
CA LEU A 114 -11.39 -22.40 1.15
C LEU A 114 -10.48 -22.94 0.04
N GLU A 115 -9.56 -22.10 -0.44
CA GLU A 115 -8.48 -22.51 -1.33
C GLU A 115 -7.40 -23.28 -0.55
N MET A 116 -7.80 -24.41 0.08
CA MET A 116 -6.94 -25.25 0.92
C MET A 116 -7.46 -26.69 0.93
N ASP A 117 -6.55 -27.64 0.84
CA ASP A 117 -6.88 -29.06 0.84
C ASP A 117 -7.46 -29.50 2.19
N GLU A 118 -8.39 -30.48 2.14
CA GLU A 118 -9.04 -31.07 3.32
C GLU A 118 -8.01 -31.56 4.34
N LEU A 119 -6.93 -32.21 3.88
CA LEU A 119 -5.86 -32.72 4.75
C LEU A 119 -5.13 -31.62 5.50
N ASP A 120 -4.87 -30.49 4.84
CA ASP A 120 -4.19 -29.35 5.46
C ASP A 120 -5.07 -28.69 6.52
N ILE A 121 -6.36 -28.50 6.23
CA ILE A 121 -7.33 -28.00 7.21
C ILE A 121 -7.40 -28.95 8.42
N TYR A 122 -7.50 -30.25 8.18
CA TYR A 122 -7.52 -31.26 9.23
C TYR A 122 -6.26 -31.21 10.08
N ASN A 123 -5.09 -31.08 9.46
CA ASN A 123 -3.80 -31.00 10.15
C ASN A 123 -3.71 -29.75 11.05
N ILE A 124 -4.20 -28.59 10.59
CA ILE A 124 -4.24 -27.35 11.38
C ILE A 124 -5.09 -27.55 12.62
N LEU A 125 -6.30 -28.08 12.46
CA LEU A 125 -7.24 -28.35 13.56
C LEU A 125 -6.65 -29.35 14.55
N SER A 126 -6.17 -30.49 14.07
CA SER A 126 -5.64 -31.57 14.91
C SER A 126 -4.38 -31.18 15.67
N LYS A 127 -3.44 -30.46 15.01
CA LYS A 127 -2.25 -29.90 15.67
C LYS A 127 -2.63 -28.86 16.72
N GLY A 128 -3.65 -28.04 16.44
CA GLY A 128 -4.16 -27.04 17.38
C GLY A 128 -4.74 -27.70 18.63
N ILE A 129 -5.56 -28.73 18.48
CA ILE A 129 -6.15 -29.52 19.59
C ILE A 129 -5.05 -30.18 20.42
N LYS A 130 -4.07 -30.86 19.77
CA LYS A 130 -2.94 -31.50 20.47
C LYS A 130 -2.10 -30.52 21.27
N LYS A 131 -1.96 -29.27 20.79
CA LYS A 131 -1.20 -28.19 21.47
C LYS A 131 -2.06 -27.39 22.45
N HIS A 132 -3.27 -27.79 22.74
CA HIS A 132 -4.22 -27.09 23.62
C HIS A 132 -4.39 -25.61 23.28
N LYS A 133 -4.40 -25.28 21.97
CA LYS A 133 -4.65 -23.92 21.55
C LYS A 133 -6.11 -23.56 21.76
N PHE A 134 -6.35 -22.30 22.19
CA PHE A 134 -7.69 -21.76 22.30
C PHE A 134 -8.40 -21.75 20.95
N GLN A 135 -7.73 -21.22 19.93
CA GLN A 135 -8.22 -21.11 18.55
C GLN A 135 -7.10 -21.28 17.52
N VAL A 136 -7.48 -21.51 16.28
CA VAL A 136 -6.57 -21.50 15.11
C VAL A 136 -7.19 -20.74 13.95
N GLU A 137 -6.32 -20.20 13.10
CA GLU A 137 -6.62 -19.60 11.80
C GLU A 137 -6.09 -20.52 10.67
N PHE A 138 -6.62 -20.32 9.46
CA PHE A 138 -6.26 -21.12 8.28
C PHE A 138 -5.31 -20.40 7.31
N GLY A 139 -4.44 -19.55 7.84
CA GLY A 139 -3.47 -18.80 7.05
C GLY A 139 -4.13 -17.92 5.99
N LYS A 140 -3.53 -17.84 4.81
CA LYS A 140 -4.06 -17.01 3.70
C LYS A 140 -5.44 -17.46 3.23
N ALA A 141 -5.70 -18.77 3.18
CA ALA A 141 -6.99 -19.31 2.72
C ALA A 141 -8.16 -18.98 3.65
N GLY A 142 -7.89 -18.79 4.94
CA GLY A 142 -8.90 -18.40 5.94
C GLY A 142 -9.02 -16.89 6.15
N ARG A 143 -8.26 -16.07 5.42
CA ARG A 143 -8.31 -14.62 5.50
C ARG A 143 -8.94 -14.02 4.23
N ASP A 144 -9.33 -12.76 4.31
CA ASP A 144 -9.94 -12.03 3.18
C ASP A 144 -11.20 -12.69 2.57
N ILE A 145 -11.91 -13.46 3.39
CA ILE A 145 -13.13 -14.15 2.97
C ILE A 145 -14.21 -13.12 2.65
N THR A 146 -14.88 -13.30 1.51
CA THR A 146 -15.98 -12.42 1.08
C THR A 146 -17.21 -12.63 1.97
N HIS A 147 -18.11 -11.64 2.00
CA HIS A 147 -19.39 -11.77 2.73
C HIS A 147 -20.19 -12.98 2.27
N GLN A 148 -20.21 -13.27 0.96
CA GLN A 148 -20.93 -14.42 0.42
C GLN A 148 -20.34 -15.76 0.90
N THR A 149 -19.02 -15.90 0.83
CA THR A 149 -18.32 -17.11 1.31
C THR A 149 -18.50 -17.28 2.82
N MET A 150 -18.39 -16.17 3.58
CA MET A 150 -18.65 -16.16 5.02
C MET A 150 -20.05 -16.69 5.32
N LYS A 151 -21.07 -16.17 4.64
CA LYS A 151 -22.46 -16.61 4.81
C LYS A 151 -22.65 -18.09 4.47
N ASN A 152 -22.08 -18.55 3.35
CA ASN A 152 -22.15 -19.96 2.95
C ASN A 152 -21.54 -20.89 4.01
N ILE A 153 -20.42 -20.51 4.63
CA ILE A 153 -19.80 -21.30 5.69
C ILE A 153 -20.61 -21.20 6.99
N ASP A 154 -21.15 -20.03 7.34
CA ASP A 154 -21.97 -19.85 8.55
C ASP A 154 -23.26 -20.67 8.49
N ASP A 155 -23.88 -20.80 7.32
CA ASP A 155 -25.08 -21.59 7.08
C ASP A 155 -24.86 -23.10 7.31
N LEU A 156 -23.59 -23.58 7.25
CA LEU A 156 -23.25 -24.96 7.60
C LEU A 156 -23.39 -25.26 9.09
N LYS A 157 -23.51 -24.23 9.93
CA LYS A 157 -23.65 -24.33 11.41
C LYS A 157 -22.59 -25.24 12.04
N LEU A 158 -21.34 -25.15 11.55
CA LEU A 158 -20.23 -25.97 12.05
C LEU A 158 -19.85 -25.53 13.47
N PRO A 159 -19.84 -26.43 14.46
CA PRO A 159 -19.49 -26.06 15.83
C PRO A 159 -18.07 -25.51 15.94
N GLY A 160 -17.93 -24.38 16.62
CA GLY A 160 -16.64 -23.75 16.86
C GLY A 160 -16.06 -22.97 15.69
N ILE A 161 -16.77 -22.88 14.57
CA ILE A 161 -16.40 -22.01 13.45
C ILE A 161 -17.03 -20.64 13.65
N THR A 162 -16.21 -19.60 13.55
CA THR A 162 -16.64 -18.21 13.70
C THR A 162 -15.79 -17.29 12.81
N PHE A 163 -16.18 -16.03 12.72
CA PHE A 163 -15.52 -15.05 11.85
C PHE A 163 -15.18 -13.80 12.63
N ILE A 164 -14.00 -13.28 12.39
CA ILE A 164 -13.64 -11.91 12.77
C ILE A 164 -13.87 -11.01 11.56
N ARG A 165 -14.69 -9.98 11.75
CA ARG A 165 -14.88 -8.95 10.72
C ARG A 165 -13.60 -8.15 10.57
N ASP A 166 -13.22 -7.92 9.34
CA ASP A 166 -12.01 -7.25 8.96
C ASP A 166 -12.24 -6.34 7.74
N SER A 167 -11.24 -5.58 7.33
CA SER A 167 -11.27 -4.81 6.09
C SER A 167 -10.19 -5.30 5.14
N LYS A 168 -10.47 -5.22 3.85
CA LYS A 168 -9.55 -5.53 2.77
C LYS A 168 -9.51 -4.40 1.78
N ARG A 169 -8.30 -4.00 1.37
CA ARG A 169 -8.14 -3.06 0.29
C ARG A 169 -8.60 -3.68 -1.03
N PHE A 170 -9.50 -3.01 -1.71
CA PHE A 170 -10.14 -3.46 -2.93
C PHE A 170 -9.85 -2.50 -4.09
N TYR A 171 -9.54 -3.04 -5.25
CA TYR A 171 -9.25 -2.34 -6.48
C TYR A 171 -10.23 -2.83 -7.54
N PRO A 172 -11.39 -2.14 -7.73
CA PRO A 172 -12.49 -2.65 -8.57
C PRO A 172 -12.10 -2.84 -10.03
N ASN A 173 -11.14 -2.06 -10.52
CA ASN A 173 -10.79 -2.01 -11.94
C ASN A 173 -9.59 -2.91 -12.31
N GLY A 174 -9.11 -3.79 -11.40
CA GLY A 174 -7.98 -4.69 -11.67
C GLY A 174 -6.72 -3.95 -12.11
N VAL A 175 -6.18 -4.33 -13.27
CA VAL A 175 -5.00 -3.68 -13.86
C VAL A 175 -5.39 -2.31 -14.42
N PHE A 176 -5.47 -1.32 -13.56
CA PHE A 176 -5.88 0.05 -13.87
C PHE A 176 -4.96 1.04 -13.18
N ALA A 177 -4.17 1.80 -13.94
CA ALA A 177 -3.19 2.75 -13.42
C ALA A 177 -2.32 2.18 -12.29
N SER A 178 -2.02 0.88 -12.32
CA SER A 178 -1.47 0.10 -11.20
C SER A 178 -0.18 0.70 -10.65
N HIS A 179 0.70 1.21 -11.51
CA HIS A 179 1.96 1.83 -11.08
C HIS A 179 1.78 3.24 -10.48
N VAL A 180 0.67 3.91 -10.80
CA VAL A 180 0.30 5.21 -10.20
C VAL A 180 -0.35 4.98 -8.85
N VAL A 181 -1.39 4.15 -8.81
CA VAL A 181 -2.16 3.84 -7.60
C VAL A 181 -1.29 3.05 -6.61
N GLY A 182 -0.60 2.03 -7.11
CA GLY A 182 0.16 1.10 -6.28
C GLY A 182 -0.77 0.11 -5.57
N TYR A 183 -0.31 -0.37 -4.42
CA TYR A 183 -1.09 -1.28 -3.58
C TYR A 183 -0.75 -1.10 -2.10
N ALA A 184 -1.66 -1.51 -1.25
CA ALA A 184 -1.47 -1.60 0.20
C ALA A 184 -1.54 -3.05 0.67
N ASP A 185 -0.67 -3.39 1.62
CA ASP A 185 -0.65 -4.69 2.30
C ASP A 185 -1.13 -4.55 3.73
N ARG A 186 -1.81 -5.58 4.19
CA ARG A 186 -2.15 -5.73 5.60
C ARG A 186 -0.94 -6.20 6.38
N ILE A 187 -0.67 -5.54 7.48
CA ILE A 187 0.34 -5.97 8.44
C ILE A 187 -0.24 -6.05 9.84
N GLU A 188 0.21 -7.03 10.58
CA GLU A 188 -0.07 -7.16 12.01
C GLU A 188 1.03 -6.43 12.79
N LYS A 189 0.64 -5.45 13.60
CA LYS A 189 1.55 -4.71 14.48
C LYS A 189 1.91 -5.54 15.72
N LYS A 190 2.90 -5.09 16.48
CA LYS A 190 3.34 -5.74 17.73
C LYS A 190 2.22 -5.83 18.78
N ASP A 191 1.28 -4.91 18.76
CA ASP A 191 0.09 -4.88 19.62
C ASP A 191 -1.06 -5.76 19.08
N LYS A 192 -0.79 -6.61 18.07
CA LYS A 192 -1.75 -7.46 17.37
C LYS A 192 -2.85 -6.70 16.61
N SER A 193 -2.77 -5.38 16.53
CA SER A 193 -3.68 -4.62 15.67
C SER A 193 -3.29 -4.82 14.20
N ILE A 194 -4.31 -4.97 13.35
CA ILE A 194 -4.13 -5.08 11.90
C ILE A 194 -4.31 -3.71 11.28
N THR A 195 -3.43 -3.35 10.36
CA THR A 195 -3.50 -2.10 9.61
C THR A 195 -3.06 -2.32 8.18
N SER A 196 -3.61 -1.53 7.25
CA SER A 196 -3.17 -1.51 5.86
C SER A 196 -2.05 -0.50 5.68
N ILE A 197 -0.94 -0.90 5.07
CA ILE A 197 0.21 -0.03 4.77
C ILE A 197 0.45 -0.01 3.27
N GLY A 198 0.48 1.17 2.69
CA GLY A 198 0.84 1.38 1.29
C GLY A 198 2.28 0.96 0.99
N LYS A 199 2.46 0.15 -0.05
CA LYS A 199 3.76 -0.40 -0.45
C LYS A 199 4.32 0.28 -1.68
N MET A 200 3.47 0.80 -2.55
CA MET A 200 3.85 1.37 -3.82
C MET A 200 2.87 2.48 -4.25
N GLY A 201 3.29 3.35 -5.18
CA GLY A 201 2.45 4.39 -5.77
C GLY A 201 1.85 5.36 -4.76
N ILE A 202 0.66 5.85 -5.06
CA ILE A 202 -0.12 6.77 -4.22
C ILE A 202 -0.43 6.15 -2.86
N GLU A 203 -0.74 4.86 -2.82
CA GLU A 203 -0.96 4.13 -1.58
C GLU A 203 0.21 4.31 -0.59
N LYS A 204 1.46 4.26 -1.09
CA LYS A 204 2.67 4.44 -0.29
C LYS A 204 2.93 5.91 0.03
N ILE A 205 2.87 6.77 -0.98
CA ILE A 205 3.27 8.18 -0.86
C ILE A 205 2.33 8.94 0.06
N LEU A 206 1.04 8.66 -0.03
CA LEU A 206 0.01 9.27 0.80
C LEU A 206 -0.44 8.36 1.95
N ASN A 207 0.39 7.38 2.31
CA ASN A 207 0.04 6.42 3.36
C ASN A 207 -0.42 7.10 4.65
N ASP A 208 0.29 8.15 5.12
CA ASP A 208 -0.04 8.86 6.35
C ASP A 208 -1.38 9.63 6.29
N LYS A 209 -1.84 9.95 5.07
CA LYS A 209 -3.13 10.61 4.86
C LYS A 209 -4.25 9.58 4.73
N LEU A 210 -3.98 8.51 4.00
CA LEU A 210 -4.94 7.43 3.77
C LEU A 210 -5.15 6.59 5.03
N THR A 211 -4.09 6.35 5.83
CA THR A 211 -4.20 5.55 7.05
C THR A 211 -4.83 6.40 8.16
N GLY A 212 -5.95 5.94 8.71
CA GLY A 212 -6.58 6.55 9.86
C GLY A 212 -5.86 6.24 11.17
N THR A 213 -6.46 6.63 12.26
CA THR A 213 -5.99 6.31 13.62
C THR A 213 -7.01 5.42 14.29
N ASN A 214 -6.59 4.22 14.71
CA ASN A 214 -7.46 3.29 15.40
C ASN A 214 -7.99 3.90 16.71
N GLY A 215 -9.26 3.66 16.97
CA GLY A 215 -9.88 3.91 18.25
C GLY A 215 -9.59 2.81 19.25
N LYS A 216 -10.01 3.02 20.49
CA LYS A 216 -9.87 2.07 21.59
C LYS A 216 -11.19 1.97 22.35
N VAL A 217 -11.54 0.77 22.77
CA VAL A 217 -12.58 0.53 23.75
C VAL A 217 -11.94 -0.12 24.97
N ASN A 218 -12.02 0.53 26.12
CA ASN A 218 -11.60 -0.05 27.38
C ASN A 218 -12.85 -0.56 28.08
N PHE A 219 -12.86 -1.84 28.43
CA PHE A 219 -13.95 -2.49 29.14
C PHE A 219 -13.39 -3.46 30.17
N GLU A 220 -14.18 -3.74 31.22
CA GLU A 220 -13.84 -4.76 32.17
C GLU A 220 -14.53 -6.08 31.79
N SER A 221 -13.75 -7.15 31.79
CA SER A 221 -14.24 -8.48 31.49
C SER A 221 -13.83 -9.46 32.59
N ASP A 222 -14.66 -10.49 32.77
CA ASP A 222 -14.29 -11.60 33.63
C ASP A 222 -13.12 -12.42 33.03
N LEU A 223 -12.69 -13.45 33.74
CA LEU A 223 -11.63 -14.36 33.28
C LEU A 223 -11.97 -15.09 31.96
N TRP A 224 -13.24 -15.11 31.58
CA TRP A 224 -13.77 -15.78 30.40
C TRP A 224 -13.98 -14.81 29.23
N GLY A 225 -13.76 -13.49 29.47
CA GLY A 225 -13.92 -12.45 28.46
C GLY A 225 -15.33 -11.85 28.35
N TYR A 226 -16.25 -12.20 29.24
CA TYR A 226 -17.58 -11.58 29.30
C TYR A 226 -17.49 -10.19 29.92
N ILE A 227 -18.10 -9.20 29.29
CA ILE A 227 -18.15 -7.82 29.80
C ILE A 227 -18.94 -7.79 31.10
N LEU A 228 -18.41 -7.12 32.11
CA LEU A 228 -19.08 -6.99 33.42
C LEU A 228 -20.28 -6.05 33.31
N PRO A 229 -21.44 -6.36 33.92
CA PRO A 229 -22.70 -5.64 33.68
C PRO A 229 -22.70 -4.16 34.11
N ASP A 230 -21.81 -3.76 35.01
CA ASP A 230 -21.77 -2.40 35.58
C ASP A 230 -20.62 -1.54 35.03
N ASP A 231 -19.91 -2.01 33.99
CA ASP A 231 -18.76 -1.28 33.45
C ASP A 231 -19.19 -0.15 32.52
N LYS A 232 -18.64 1.03 32.77
CA LYS A 232 -18.78 2.16 31.85
C LYS A 232 -17.69 2.04 30.80
N GLU A 233 -18.03 1.50 29.64
CA GLU A 233 -17.13 1.45 28.49
C GLU A 233 -16.56 2.84 28.18
N LYS A 234 -15.24 2.98 28.24
CA LYS A 234 -14.57 4.18 27.79
C LYS A 234 -14.16 4.02 26.34
N ILE A 235 -14.95 4.59 25.43
CA ILE A 235 -14.72 4.53 24.00
C ILE A 235 -13.95 5.74 23.53
N THR A 236 -12.81 5.51 22.90
CA THR A 236 -12.12 6.49 22.07
C THR A 236 -12.41 6.13 20.61
N PRO A 237 -13.19 6.94 19.87
CA PRO A 237 -13.58 6.58 18.51
C PRO A 237 -12.39 6.52 17.57
N ALA A 238 -12.47 5.65 16.56
CA ALA A 238 -11.51 5.62 15.47
C ALA A 238 -11.66 6.88 14.60
N LYS A 239 -10.54 7.38 14.09
CA LYS A 239 -10.51 8.45 13.09
C LYS A 239 -10.10 7.85 11.75
N ASN A 240 -11.04 7.79 10.81
CA ASN A 240 -10.78 7.26 9.46
C ASN A 240 -9.73 8.08 8.72
N GLY A 241 -9.11 7.45 7.71
CA GLY A 241 -8.21 8.12 6.78
C GLY A 241 -8.95 9.13 5.89
N ASN A 242 -8.18 10.00 5.25
CA ASN A 242 -8.73 10.99 4.31
C ASN A 242 -8.81 10.38 2.91
N ASP A 243 -9.87 10.69 2.17
CA ASP A 243 -9.99 10.34 0.77
C ASP A 243 -9.06 11.19 -0.09
N VAL A 244 -8.60 10.60 -1.19
CA VAL A 244 -7.67 11.22 -2.13
C VAL A 244 -8.27 11.22 -3.51
N TYR A 245 -8.45 12.42 -4.08
CA TYR A 245 -8.89 12.60 -5.46
C TYR A 245 -7.68 12.75 -6.38
N LEU A 246 -7.63 11.95 -7.42
CA LEU A 246 -6.62 12.05 -8.47
C LEU A 246 -7.13 12.91 -9.63
N THR A 247 -6.23 13.39 -10.48
CA THR A 247 -6.60 14.01 -11.76
C THR A 247 -6.92 12.97 -12.84
N ILE A 248 -6.66 11.70 -12.57
CA ILE A 248 -6.99 10.58 -13.46
C ILE A 248 -8.50 10.58 -13.74
N ASP A 249 -8.85 10.41 -15.00
CA ASP A 249 -10.21 10.20 -15.46
C ASP A 249 -10.40 8.74 -15.81
N GLN A 250 -11.33 8.07 -15.13
CA GLN A 250 -11.52 6.62 -15.25
C GLN A 250 -11.81 6.18 -16.68
N LYS A 251 -12.59 6.95 -17.43
CA LYS A 251 -12.92 6.62 -18.83
C LYS A 251 -11.70 6.74 -19.72
N ILE A 252 -10.95 7.84 -19.59
CA ILE A 252 -9.72 8.06 -20.38
C ILE A 252 -8.69 7.01 -20.05
N GLN A 253 -8.52 6.67 -18.77
CA GLN A 253 -7.58 5.63 -18.32
C GLN A 253 -7.97 4.26 -18.90
N THR A 254 -9.27 3.90 -18.89
CA THR A 254 -9.74 2.64 -19.46
C THR A 254 -9.45 2.57 -20.95
N PHE A 255 -9.70 3.62 -21.72
CA PHE A 255 -9.33 3.66 -23.13
C PHE A 255 -7.82 3.51 -23.36
N LEU A 256 -7.02 4.14 -22.49
CA LEU A 256 -5.56 4.02 -22.56
C LEU A 256 -5.10 2.58 -22.30
N GLU A 257 -5.66 1.93 -21.25
CA GLU A 257 -5.34 0.54 -20.91
C GLU A 257 -5.69 -0.42 -22.05
N ASP A 258 -6.87 -0.24 -22.67
CA ASP A 258 -7.32 -1.05 -23.80
C ASP A 258 -6.43 -0.86 -25.03
N ALA A 259 -6.05 0.38 -25.33
CA ALA A 259 -5.14 0.68 -26.44
C ALA A 259 -3.77 0.02 -26.22
N MET A 260 -3.20 0.15 -25.01
CA MET A 260 -1.93 -0.49 -24.66
C MET A 260 -2.01 -2.02 -24.71
N ASN A 261 -3.13 -2.62 -24.30
CA ASN A 261 -3.33 -4.07 -24.39
C ASN A 261 -3.34 -4.55 -25.83
N LYS A 262 -4.01 -3.82 -26.74
CA LYS A 262 -4.03 -4.13 -28.17
C LYS A 262 -2.62 -4.06 -28.77
N VAL A 263 -1.90 -2.97 -28.52
CA VAL A 263 -0.52 -2.79 -28.98
C VAL A 263 0.41 -3.86 -28.40
N ALA A 264 0.30 -4.16 -27.10
CA ALA A 264 1.12 -5.20 -26.47
C ALA A 264 0.89 -6.59 -27.10
N LYS A 265 -0.35 -6.92 -27.44
CA LYS A 265 -0.71 -8.20 -28.08
C LYS A 265 -0.20 -8.28 -29.52
N GLU A 266 -0.35 -7.22 -30.27
CA GLU A 266 -0.04 -7.18 -31.72
C GLU A 266 1.47 -7.08 -31.97
N TYR A 267 2.15 -6.14 -31.28
CA TYR A 267 3.55 -5.82 -31.57
C TYR A 267 4.54 -6.44 -30.59
N LYS A 268 4.07 -6.97 -29.45
CA LYS A 268 4.90 -7.60 -28.39
C LYS A 268 6.13 -6.76 -28.00
N PRO A 269 5.98 -5.46 -27.76
CA PRO A 269 7.11 -4.60 -27.40
C PRO A 269 7.66 -4.99 -26.02
N GLN A 270 8.92 -4.70 -25.78
CA GLN A 270 9.52 -4.90 -24.45
C GLN A 270 8.86 -4.02 -23.40
N LYS A 271 8.56 -2.76 -23.75
CA LYS A 271 7.92 -1.78 -22.86
C LYS A 271 6.99 -0.85 -23.65
N ILE A 272 5.89 -0.48 -23.03
CA ILE A 272 5.02 0.62 -23.46
C ILE A 272 4.88 1.58 -22.29
N ILE A 273 4.99 2.88 -22.56
CA ILE A 273 4.66 3.95 -21.62
C ILE A 273 3.71 4.89 -22.32
N ALA A 274 2.58 5.21 -21.69
CA ALA A 274 1.61 6.12 -22.27
C ALA A 274 1.07 7.07 -21.19
N ILE A 275 0.98 8.37 -21.53
CA ILE A 275 0.49 9.43 -20.68
C ILE A 275 -0.48 10.30 -21.47
N VAL A 276 -1.65 10.56 -20.91
CA VAL A 276 -2.61 11.52 -21.44
C VAL A 276 -2.66 12.73 -20.49
N ALA A 277 -2.38 13.90 -21.00
CA ALA A 277 -2.36 15.12 -20.22
C ALA A 277 -3.22 16.22 -20.86
N ASN A 278 -3.81 17.07 -20.04
CA ASN A 278 -4.44 18.29 -20.49
C ASN A 278 -3.35 19.36 -20.71
N PRO A 279 -3.11 19.81 -21.96
CA PRO A 279 -2.02 20.75 -22.24
C PRO A 279 -2.23 22.13 -21.64
N LYS A 280 -3.47 22.51 -21.31
CA LYS A 280 -3.80 23.81 -20.74
C LYS A 280 -3.57 23.86 -19.22
N THR A 281 -3.86 22.78 -18.52
CA THR A 281 -3.78 22.71 -17.05
C THR A 281 -2.55 21.96 -16.54
N GLY A 282 -1.95 21.08 -17.38
CA GLY A 282 -0.90 20.15 -17.00
C GLY A 282 -1.38 18.95 -16.20
N GLU A 283 -2.71 18.77 -16.05
CA GLU A 283 -3.28 17.62 -15.36
C GLU A 283 -3.00 16.33 -16.13
N ILE A 284 -2.56 15.31 -15.43
CA ILE A 284 -2.44 13.95 -15.97
C ILE A 284 -3.81 13.29 -15.87
N LEU A 285 -4.42 13.02 -17.02
CA LEU A 285 -5.75 12.42 -17.11
C LEU A 285 -5.71 10.90 -17.17
N ALA A 286 -4.62 10.34 -17.70
CA ALA A 286 -4.34 8.91 -17.71
C ALA A 286 -2.83 8.67 -17.76
N MET A 287 -2.38 7.57 -17.15
CA MET A 287 -0.99 7.13 -17.17
C MET A 287 -0.94 5.61 -17.01
N GLY A 288 -0.22 4.94 -17.89
CA GLY A 288 -0.07 3.50 -17.84
C GLY A 288 1.20 3.03 -18.52
N GLN A 289 1.53 1.77 -18.27
CA GLN A 289 2.67 1.10 -18.88
C GLN A 289 2.40 -0.39 -19.13
N ARG A 290 3.24 -1.01 -19.96
CA ARG A 290 3.33 -2.47 -20.13
C ARG A 290 4.80 -2.90 -20.04
N PRO A 291 5.11 -4.02 -19.36
CA PRO A 291 4.19 -4.86 -18.56
C PRO A 291 3.58 -4.09 -17.38
N SER A 292 2.45 -4.59 -16.88
CA SER A 292 1.76 -4.07 -15.70
C SER A 292 1.42 -5.22 -14.75
N PHE A 293 0.82 -4.90 -13.59
CA PHE A 293 0.45 -5.88 -12.58
C PHE A 293 -0.96 -5.60 -12.04
N ASP A 294 -1.59 -6.64 -11.48
CA ASP A 294 -2.85 -6.49 -10.75
C ASP A 294 -2.57 -6.11 -9.28
N PRO A 295 -3.03 -4.95 -8.78
CA PRO A 295 -2.79 -4.51 -7.41
C PRO A 295 -3.37 -5.46 -6.35
N LYS A 296 -4.43 -6.20 -6.68
CA LYS A 296 -5.12 -7.13 -5.78
C LYS A 296 -4.32 -8.43 -5.61
N THR A 297 -3.89 -9.05 -6.71
CA THR A 297 -3.19 -10.34 -6.71
C THR A 297 -1.68 -10.19 -6.72
N LYS A 298 -1.18 -9.03 -7.16
CA LYS A 298 0.24 -8.72 -7.45
C LYS A 298 0.81 -9.53 -8.62
N GLU A 299 -0.03 -10.22 -9.37
CA GLU A 299 0.38 -10.92 -10.57
C GLU A 299 0.98 -9.94 -11.58
N GLY A 300 2.15 -10.27 -12.10
CA GLY A 300 2.91 -9.44 -13.04
C GLY A 300 3.88 -8.43 -12.41
N ILE A 301 3.89 -8.24 -11.09
CA ILE A 301 4.76 -7.26 -10.42
C ILE A 301 6.24 -7.58 -10.57
N GLU A 302 6.59 -8.86 -10.73
CA GLU A 302 7.95 -9.33 -10.96
C GLU A 302 8.52 -8.91 -12.32
N LYS A 303 7.65 -8.57 -13.29
CA LYS A 303 8.04 -8.09 -14.61
C LYS A 303 8.41 -6.61 -14.66
N GLY A 304 8.02 -5.85 -13.64
CA GLY A 304 8.33 -4.44 -13.53
C GLY A 304 7.48 -3.75 -12.47
N TRP A 305 8.07 -3.47 -11.31
CA TRP A 305 7.40 -2.78 -10.21
C TRP A 305 7.54 -1.24 -10.30
N GLN A 306 8.57 -0.76 -11.01
CA GLN A 306 8.85 0.67 -11.13
C GLN A 306 7.82 1.35 -12.04
N ASN A 307 7.49 2.60 -11.72
CA ASN A 307 6.75 3.44 -12.65
C ASN A 307 7.72 4.01 -13.69
N GLU A 308 7.77 3.36 -14.85
CA GLU A 308 8.71 3.69 -15.94
C GLU A 308 8.55 5.14 -16.43
N ALA A 309 7.34 5.69 -16.33
CA ALA A 309 7.07 7.07 -16.78
C ALA A 309 7.80 8.14 -15.95
N ILE A 310 8.13 7.83 -14.68
CA ILE A 310 8.73 8.79 -13.75
C ILE A 310 10.07 8.35 -13.17
N GLU A 311 10.38 7.06 -13.20
CA GLU A 311 11.59 6.52 -12.56
C GLU A 311 12.66 6.13 -13.57
N THR A 312 12.31 5.91 -14.85
CA THR A 312 13.25 5.44 -15.87
C THR A 312 13.66 6.57 -16.81
N SER A 313 14.97 6.72 -16.98
CA SER A 313 15.54 7.61 -17.99
C SER A 313 15.68 6.88 -19.30
N TYR A 314 15.27 7.52 -20.39
CA TYR A 314 15.40 7.01 -21.75
C TYR A 314 15.83 8.11 -22.73
N GLU A 315 16.31 7.73 -23.91
CA GLU A 315 16.66 8.66 -24.96
C GLU A 315 15.39 9.11 -25.69
N PRO A 316 14.98 10.40 -25.61
CA PRO A 316 13.70 10.85 -26.12
C PRO A 316 13.64 10.95 -27.66
N GLY A 317 14.78 10.78 -28.31
CA GLY A 317 14.88 10.78 -29.77
C GLY A 317 14.38 12.09 -30.39
N SER A 318 13.67 11.95 -31.53
CA SER A 318 13.19 13.11 -32.33
C SER A 318 12.15 13.99 -31.64
N THR A 319 11.57 13.59 -30.51
CA THR A 319 10.67 14.45 -29.73
C THR A 319 11.40 15.70 -29.21
N MET A 320 12.73 15.62 -28.99
CA MET A 320 13.55 16.77 -28.58
C MET A 320 13.66 17.84 -29.67
N LYS A 321 13.40 17.48 -30.93
CA LYS A 321 13.46 18.43 -32.06
C LYS A 321 12.40 19.53 -31.96
N ILE A 322 11.25 19.24 -31.34
CA ILE A 322 10.18 20.22 -31.07
C ILE A 322 10.73 21.39 -30.25
N PHE A 323 11.50 21.09 -29.20
CA PHE A 323 12.08 22.12 -28.32
C PHE A 323 13.19 22.89 -29.00
N THR A 324 13.99 22.24 -29.86
CA THR A 324 15.03 22.88 -30.67
C THR A 324 14.38 23.87 -31.67
N LEU A 325 13.30 23.43 -32.34
CA LEU A 325 12.58 24.28 -33.27
C LEU A 325 11.93 25.47 -32.56
N ALA A 326 11.26 25.23 -31.43
CA ALA A 326 10.65 26.30 -30.63
C ALA A 326 11.68 27.35 -30.21
N ALA A 327 12.85 26.93 -29.77
CA ALA A 327 13.95 27.85 -29.42
C ALA A 327 14.38 28.67 -30.64
N ALA A 328 14.57 28.02 -31.79
CA ALA A 328 15.02 28.70 -33.02
C ALA A 328 14.00 29.70 -33.58
N VAL A 329 12.71 29.38 -33.50
CA VAL A 329 11.61 30.28 -33.85
C VAL A 329 11.56 31.48 -32.90
N GLN A 330 11.65 31.24 -31.59
CA GLN A 330 11.62 32.30 -30.57
C GLN A 330 12.79 33.27 -30.73
N GLU A 331 13.98 32.79 -31.05
CA GLU A 331 15.16 33.62 -31.30
C GLU A 331 15.17 34.21 -32.72
N LYS A 332 14.13 33.95 -33.53
CA LYS A 332 14.00 34.45 -34.94
C LYS A 332 15.15 34.00 -35.86
N VAL A 333 15.80 32.91 -35.55
CA VAL A 333 16.92 32.36 -36.34
C VAL A 333 16.48 31.20 -37.26
N PHE A 334 15.21 30.81 -37.22
CA PHE A 334 14.67 29.80 -38.12
C PHE A 334 14.09 30.44 -39.39
N ASN A 335 14.77 30.20 -40.52
CA ASN A 335 14.24 30.58 -41.83
C ASN A 335 13.76 29.31 -42.58
N PRO A 336 12.44 29.10 -42.79
CA PRO A 336 11.90 27.91 -43.40
C PRO A 336 12.37 27.71 -44.85
N ASN A 337 12.66 28.79 -45.58
CA ASN A 337 13.01 28.76 -47.00
C ASN A 337 14.53 28.64 -47.22
N GLU A 338 15.35 28.81 -46.22
CA GLU A 338 16.80 28.59 -46.32
C GLU A 338 17.10 27.13 -46.59
N THR A 339 18.08 26.84 -47.43
CA THR A 339 18.44 25.50 -47.85
C THR A 339 19.70 24.99 -47.18
N TYR A 340 19.78 23.71 -46.95
CA TYR A 340 20.96 23.01 -46.43
C TYR A 340 21.17 21.67 -47.19
N GLN A 341 22.39 21.14 -47.11
CA GLN A 341 22.71 19.80 -47.64
C GLN A 341 22.32 18.77 -46.55
N SER A 342 21.37 17.86 -46.91
CA SER A 342 20.94 16.75 -46.06
C SER A 342 21.87 15.55 -46.15
N GLY A 343 21.60 14.49 -45.38
CA GLY A 343 22.29 13.20 -45.41
C GLY A 343 23.30 13.01 -44.31
N SER A 344 24.34 13.87 -44.22
CA SER A 344 25.38 13.75 -43.22
C SER A 344 25.90 15.13 -42.79
N TYR A 345 26.22 15.27 -41.48
CA TYR A 345 26.80 16.49 -40.91
C TYR A 345 27.74 16.16 -39.77
N GLN A 346 28.95 16.64 -39.87
CA GLN A 346 29.98 16.52 -38.83
C GLN A 346 30.06 17.80 -37.99
N VAL A 347 29.73 17.70 -36.70
CA VAL A 347 29.68 18.86 -35.82
C VAL A 347 31.08 19.44 -35.54
N THR A 348 32.03 18.56 -35.18
CA THR A 348 33.44 18.88 -35.07
C THR A 348 34.28 17.80 -35.75
N LYS A 349 35.53 18.10 -36.10
CA LYS A 349 36.47 17.14 -36.74
C LYS A 349 36.69 15.86 -35.90
N ARG A 350 36.38 15.89 -34.60
CA ARG A 350 36.58 14.78 -33.65
C ARG A 350 35.31 13.95 -33.43
N ASP A 351 34.13 14.48 -33.81
CA ASP A 351 32.86 13.81 -33.58
C ASP A 351 32.54 12.84 -34.74
N LYS A 352 31.76 11.83 -34.44
CA LYS A 352 31.15 11.02 -35.49
C LYS A 352 30.13 11.86 -36.26
N ALA A 353 30.02 11.62 -37.56
CA ALA A 353 29.02 12.28 -38.39
C ALA A 353 27.61 11.92 -37.94
N ILE A 354 26.75 12.91 -37.86
CA ILE A 354 25.29 12.72 -37.66
C ILE A 354 24.68 12.44 -39.01
N HIS A 355 23.88 11.39 -39.09
CA HIS A 355 23.19 11.01 -40.33
C HIS A 355 21.68 11.20 -40.18
N ASP A 356 21.03 11.53 -41.27
CA ASP A 356 19.59 11.43 -41.43
C ASP A 356 19.19 9.95 -41.41
N HIS A 357 17.93 9.63 -41.09
CA HIS A 357 17.43 8.23 -41.14
C HIS A 357 17.54 7.63 -42.52
N ASN A 358 17.51 8.46 -43.56
CA ASN A 358 17.91 8.12 -44.91
C ASN A 358 19.40 8.51 -45.08
N TYR A 359 20.31 7.60 -44.89
CA TYR A 359 21.77 7.83 -44.93
C TYR A 359 22.27 8.55 -46.15
N SER A 360 21.61 8.37 -47.31
CA SER A 360 21.95 9.06 -48.55
C SER A 360 21.50 10.53 -48.58
N GLY A 361 20.57 10.91 -47.66
CA GLY A 361 19.98 12.24 -47.64
C GLY A 361 18.93 12.44 -48.76
N TRP A 362 18.47 13.69 -48.86
CA TRP A 362 17.51 14.15 -49.92
C TRP A 362 18.12 15.23 -50.80
N GLY A 363 19.44 15.33 -50.79
CA GLY A 363 20.13 16.42 -51.49
C GLY A 363 19.99 17.75 -50.77
N LYS A 364 19.99 18.84 -51.54
CA LYS A 364 19.79 20.20 -51.03
C LYS A 364 18.31 20.48 -50.87
N ILE A 365 17.83 20.58 -49.65
CA ILE A 365 16.41 20.79 -49.30
C ILE A 365 16.29 22.01 -48.36
N THR A 366 15.04 22.52 -48.22
CA THR A 366 14.76 23.62 -47.29
C THR A 366 14.73 23.13 -45.83
N TYR A 367 14.96 24.07 -44.86
CA TYR A 367 14.78 23.72 -43.45
C TYR A 367 13.34 23.33 -43.11
N LEU A 368 12.32 23.90 -43.78
CA LEU A 368 10.95 23.49 -43.61
C LEU A 368 10.76 22.00 -43.99
N GLU A 369 11.30 21.61 -45.14
CA GLU A 369 11.27 20.21 -45.57
C GLU A 369 12.08 19.30 -44.62
N GLY A 370 13.19 19.78 -44.11
CA GLY A 370 13.98 19.10 -43.08
C GLY A 370 13.20 18.88 -41.79
N VAL A 371 12.36 19.81 -41.37
CA VAL A 371 11.46 19.66 -40.23
C VAL A 371 10.38 18.59 -40.54
N GLN A 372 9.73 18.66 -41.70
CA GLN A 372 8.71 17.70 -42.14
C GLN A 372 9.25 16.26 -42.20
N ARG A 373 10.49 16.09 -42.65
CA ARG A 373 11.19 14.82 -42.76
C ARG A 373 11.90 14.38 -41.46
N SER A 374 11.81 15.20 -40.39
CA SER A 374 12.52 14.96 -39.13
C SER A 374 14.04 14.76 -39.36
N SER A 375 14.67 15.56 -40.21
CA SER A 375 16.09 15.48 -40.53
C SER A 375 16.98 15.72 -39.30
N ASN A 376 17.82 14.76 -38.96
CA ASN A 376 18.81 14.91 -37.89
C ASN A 376 19.82 16.00 -38.22
N VAL A 377 20.23 16.07 -39.50
CA VAL A 377 21.20 17.06 -40.01
C VAL A 377 20.64 18.47 -39.90
N ALA A 378 19.36 18.71 -40.26
CA ALA A 378 18.71 20.01 -40.10
C ALA A 378 18.75 20.47 -38.66
N PHE A 379 18.35 19.64 -37.72
CA PHE A 379 18.25 19.99 -36.31
C PHE A 379 19.63 20.16 -35.65
N ALA A 380 20.64 19.39 -36.06
CA ALA A 380 22.03 19.58 -35.63
C ALA A 380 22.57 20.93 -36.07
N LYS A 381 22.29 21.32 -37.33
CA LYS A 381 22.67 22.66 -37.87
C LYS A 381 21.93 23.79 -37.19
N ILE A 382 20.60 23.65 -36.97
CA ILE A 382 19.81 24.64 -36.24
C ILE A 382 20.36 24.82 -34.83
N ALA A 383 20.65 23.76 -34.11
CA ALA A 383 21.17 23.85 -32.75
C ALA A 383 22.56 24.43 -32.66
N LYS A 384 23.47 24.07 -33.60
CA LYS A 384 24.85 24.52 -33.58
C LYS A 384 25.08 25.84 -34.29
N GLU A 385 24.62 25.94 -35.55
CA GLU A 385 24.98 27.06 -36.44
C GLU A 385 24.03 28.26 -36.28
N LYS A 386 22.72 28.00 -35.96
CA LYS A 386 21.71 29.06 -35.83
C LYS A 386 21.56 29.54 -34.38
N LEU A 387 21.32 28.62 -33.43
CA LEU A 387 21.19 28.97 -32.02
C LEU A 387 22.51 29.13 -31.29
N GLY A 388 23.50 28.28 -31.62
CA GLY A 388 24.69 28.08 -30.82
C GLY A 388 24.42 27.27 -29.52
N PHE A 389 25.45 26.57 -29.06
CA PHE A 389 25.29 25.66 -27.91
C PHE A 389 24.88 26.35 -26.60
N GLY A 390 25.35 27.57 -26.36
CA GLY A 390 25.01 28.35 -25.17
C GLY A 390 23.51 28.62 -25.09
N LYS A 391 22.96 29.18 -26.18
CA LYS A 391 21.52 29.50 -26.25
C LYS A 391 20.66 28.24 -26.27
N PHE A 392 21.07 27.20 -26.98
CA PHE A 392 20.38 25.92 -26.98
C PHE A 392 20.28 25.34 -25.56
N ARG A 393 21.37 25.36 -24.78
CA ARG A 393 21.37 24.91 -23.38
C ARG A 393 20.47 25.76 -22.48
N GLU A 394 20.48 27.11 -22.68
CA GLU A 394 19.58 28.01 -21.95
C GLU A 394 18.11 27.63 -22.15
N TYR A 395 17.73 27.33 -23.40
CA TYR A 395 16.36 26.87 -23.68
C TYR A 395 16.02 25.52 -23.08
N LEU A 396 16.93 24.56 -23.09
CA LEU A 396 16.72 23.31 -22.38
C LEU A 396 16.45 23.52 -20.88
N SER A 397 17.16 24.49 -20.27
CA SER A 397 16.91 24.90 -18.87
C SER A 397 15.56 25.58 -18.70
N LYS A 398 15.19 26.50 -19.62
CA LYS A 398 13.85 27.16 -19.61
C LYS A 398 12.70 26.17 -19.74
N PHE A 399 12.86 25.13 -20.56
CA PHE A 399 11.91 24.00 -20.65
C PHE A 399 11.97 23.06 -19.44
N GLY A 400 12.95 23.26 -18.53
CA GLY A 400 13.07 22.53 -17.28
C GLY A 400 13.68 21.14 -17.41
N PHE A 401 14.41 20.82 -18.46
CA PHE A 401 15.08 19.52 -18.65
C PHE A 401 16.22 19.25 -17.67
N ASP A 402 16.74 20.28 -17.03
CA ASP A 402 17.80 20.23 -16.00
C ASP A 402 17.25 20.30 -14.57
N LYS A 403 15.94 20.37 -14.39
CA LYS A 403 15.30 20.47 -13.07
C LYS A 403 14.64 19.16 -12.68
N PRO A 404 14.74 18.75 -11.40
CA PRO A 404 13.97 17.64 -10.89
C PRO A 404 12.49 17.92 -11.09
N ARG A 405 11.74 16.95 -11.58
CA ARG A 405 10.29 17.05 -11.74
C ARG A 405 9.58 16.10 -10.80
N GLY A 406 8.55 16.58 -10.13
CA GLY A 406 7.63 15.80 -9.36
C GLY A 406 6.25 15.78 -10.02
N LEU A 407 5.55 14.67 -9.95
CA LEU A 407 4.12 14.62 -10.20
C LEU A 407 3.40 15.22 -8.98
N THR A 408 2.58 16.24 -9.22
CA THR A 408 1.71 16.79 -8.17
C THR A 408 0.31 16.24 -8.37
N PHE A 409 -0.20 15.51 -7.38
CA PHE A 409 -1.59 15.08 -7.35
C PHE A 409 -2.42 16.16 -6.64
N LEU A 410 -3.46 16.68 -7.32
CA LEU A 410 -4.38 17.59 -6.71
C LEU A 410 -5.32 16.82 -5.79
N MET A 411 -5.19 17.08 -4.48
CA MET A 411 -6.13 16.60 -3.48
C MET A 411 -7.25 17.64 -3.33
N LYS A 412 -8.49 17.27 -3.62
CA LYS A 412 -9.66 18.05 -3.19
C LYS A 412 -9.97 17.65 -1.75
N PRO A 413 -10.04 18.58 -0.80
CA PRO A 413 -10.57 18.24 0.51
C PRO A 413 -12.04 17.88 0.39
N GLN A 414 -12.44 16.76 0.95
CA GLN A 414 -13.85 16.45 1.11
C GLN A 414 -14.47 17.46 2.07
N GLU A 415 -15.47 18.22 1.61
CA GLU A 415 -16.28 19.11 2.44
C GLU A 415 -17.20 18.29 3.36
N LYS A 416 -16.64 17.55 4.32
CA LYS A 416 -17.39 17.01 5.46
C LYS A 416 -16.53 16.96 6.72
N SER A 417 -15.88 18.07 7.04
CA SER A 417 -15.51 18.43 8.42
C SER A 417 -15.04 19.88 8.42
N ASN A 418 -15.63 20.70 9.27
CA ASN A 418 -15.35 22.13 9.47
C ASN A 418 -13.91 22.37 9.96
N LEU A 419 -12.92 22.27 9.06
CA LEU A 419 -11.56 22.75 9.29
C LEU A 419 -10.97 23.15 7.94
N PRO A 420 -10.53 24.42 7.75
CA PRO A 420 -9.89 24.85 6.52
C PRO A 420 -8.50 24.19 6.42
N ILE A 421 -8.40 23.13 5.66
CA ILE A 421 -7.11 22.57 5.30
C ILE A 421 -6.58 23.38 4.13
N GLN A 422 -5.57 24.20 4.38
CA GLN A 422 -4.79 24.81 3.32
C GLN A 422 -4.21 23.70 2.43
N VAL A 423 -4.58 23.76 1.14
CA VAL A 423 -4.05 22.88 0.10
C VAL A 423 -2.55 23.15 -0.03
N LYS A 424 -1.73 22.42 0.70
CA LYS A 424 -0.30 22.37 0.44
C LYS A 424 -0.10 21.55 -0.83
N LYS A 425 0.39 22.18 -1.89
CA LYS A 425 0.93 21.48 -3.06
C LYS A 425 1.97 20.47 -2.56
N LEU A 426 1.64 19.19 -2.59
CA LEU A 426 2.62 18.15 -2.30
C LEU A 426 3.48 17.95 -3.54
N GLN A 427 4.64 18.56 -3.56
CA GLN A 427 5.66 18.23 -4.54
C GLN A 427 6.25 16.87 -4.17
N LEU A 428 5.95 15.87 -4.96
CA LEU A 428 6.58 14.57 -4.88
C LEU A 428 8.01 14.67 -5.41
N HIS A 429 8.96 14.80 -4.51
CA HIS A 429 10.35 14.56 -4.82
C HIS A 429 10.54 13.04 -4.99
N MET A 430 10.35 12.57 -6.21
CA MET A 430 10.70 11.21 -6.55
C MET A 430 12.04 11.21 -7.27
N GLY A 431 13.00 10.68 -6.63
CA GLY A 431 14.14 10.20 -7.31
C GLY A 431 15.46 10.78 -7.00
N ARG A 432 16.36 10.02 -7.09
CA ARG A 432 17.76 10.11 -6.73
C ARG A 432 18.47 11.14 -7.59
N GLU A 433 19.03 12.15 -6.97
CA GLU A 433 20.04 13.07 -7.53
C GLU A 433 21.20 12.37 -8.25
N GLN A 434 21.39 11.08 -8.04
CA GLN A 434 22.53 10.32 -8.59
C GLN A 434 22.45 10.00 -10.08
N GLN A 435 21.27 9.95 -10.70
CA GLN A 435 21.16 9.63 -12.14
C GLN A 435 21.32 10.86 -13.04
N LEU A 436 20.82 12.01 -12.61
CA LEU A 436 21.08 13.29 -13.32
C LEU A 436 22.56 13.71 -13.26
N HIS A 437 23.27 13.34 -12.18
CA HIS A 437 24.71 13.58 -12.08
C HIS A 437 25.55 12.70 -13.03
N ARG A 438 25.08 11.49 -13.39
CA ARG A 438 25.74 10.68 -14.42
C ARG A 438 25.53 11.26 -15.81
N PHE A 439 24.35 11.81 -16.11
CA PHE A 439 24.10 12.52 -17.37
C PHE A 439 24.98 13.77 -17.52
N ASN A 440 25.25 14.49 -16.43
CA ASN A 440 26.10 15.67 -16.42
C ASN A 440 27.62 15.39 -16.38
N LYS A 441 28.07 14.28 -15.76
CA LYS A 441 29.52 13.98 -15.65
C LYS A 441 30.11 13.31 -16.87
N SER A 442 29.34 12.50 -17.63
CA SER A 442 29.89 11.86 -18.84
C SER A 442 29.92 12.78 -20.08
N LYS A 443 29.29 13.96 -20.02
CA LYS A 443 29.11 14.85 -21.19
C LYS A 443 29.60 16.26 -21.04
N ARG A 444 30.70 16.48 -20.34
CA ARG A 444 31.40 17.77 -20.43
C ARG A 444 31.94 18.09 -21.84
N GLN A 445 31.78 17.17 -22.82
CA GLN A 445 32.35 17.33 -24.16
C GLN A 445 31.46 16.94 -25.36
N GLN A 446 30.18 16.52 -25.19
CA GLN A 446 29.37 16.16 -26.35
C GLN A 446 27.90 16.57 -26.23
N PRO A 447 27.50 17.75 -26.68
CA PRO A 447 26.12 18.22 -26.64
C PRO A 447 25.19 17.63 -27.72
N LEU A 448 25.65 16.77 -28.59
CA LEU A 448 24.90 16.40 -29.81
C LEU A 448 24.68 14.91 -30.07
N LEU A 449 25.07 14.03 -29.16
CA LEU A 449 24.90 12.59 -29.32
C LEU A 449 23.48 12.08 -28.95
N MET A 450 22.44 12.86 -29.20
CA MET A 450 21.05 12.41 -29.01
C MET A 450 20.47 11.68 -30.22
N THR A 451 21.26 11.33 -31.21
CA THR A 451 20.72 10.84 -32.52
C THR A 451 21.14 9.45 -32.94
N GLU A 452 22.00 8.74 -32.18
CA GLU A 452 22.64 7.56 -32.76
C GLU A 452 22.07 6.19 -32.41
N LYS A 453 20.98 6.05 -31.67
CA LYS A 453 20.44 4.71 -31.35
C LYS A 453 18.93 4.53 -31.50
N CYS A 454 18.33 5.15 -32.48
CA CYS A 454 17.02 4.74 -32.97
C CYS A 454 17.12 4.15 -34.39
N SER A 455 18.01 3.20 -34.58
CA SER A 455 18.05 2.42 -35.81
C SER A 455 17.88 0.95 -35.50
N ASN A 456 16.65 0.52 -35.38
CA ASN A 456 16.18 -0.68 -36.03
C ASN A 456 14.68 -0.53 -36.33
N PRO A 457 14.33 -0.48 -37.61
CA PRO A 457 12.96 -0.44 -38.01
C PRO A 457 12.42 -1.87 -38.14
N MET A 458 11.21 -2.05 -37.74
CA MET A 458 10.31 -2.77 -38.62
C MET A 458 9.23 -1.87 -39.09
#